data_8b752b39255cab7dc41a95d4a6a89a3e
#
_entry.id   8b752b39255cab7dc41a95d4a6a89a3e
#
_cell.length_a   1.000
_cell.length_b   1.000
_cell.length_c   1.000
_cell.angle_alpha   90.00
_cell.angle_beta   90.00
_cell.angle_gamma   90.00
#
_symmetry.space_group_name_H-M   'P 1'
#
loop_
_entity.id
_entity.type
_entity.pdbx_description
1 polymer ?
#
loop_
_entity_poly.entity_id
_entity_poly.type
_entity_poly.pdbx_seq_one_letter_code
_entity_poly.pdbx_strand_id
1 'polypeptide(L)'
;MKTHSRLLITTFCTALLLLASGPPTRPQGQSAPARMKAIVYHTYGSPDVLRLEEIDKPVPKENELLVKVRAASVNPLDWHFMEGAPYIIRLIGIGLFKPAVAQLGVDFAGTVEAVGGKVTQFKSGDDVFGAKTGAFAEYLSVSADRVALKPANLTFEQAASVPVAAITALQGLRDAGKIQPGQKVLINGASGGVGTFAVQIAKSFGADVTGVCSTRNVDMVRKLGASQVIDYTKEDFTKSGQHYDVILDNVANHSLLECRRILNPGGRYVLIGGGGVNENRWVGTLARPLKALVLSRFVTQDLGMMMADINPQDLNTLRDLMQSGKVTPVIDRTYTFNQTPEALRYLEEGHARGKVVISLEHIDEGAPASASLTAGPASTTKSTLVAFTFIAIIIGVSIGPIAMAFVLNRRFRRRHPESRSFRWGYYFSVMTVIGGLLLGIMLESGTTAVIICGVIYAVLAWFFARRHHWAWIVLTILSFNPVAWIINAIYLRKRWAETVV
;
A
#
# COMPACT_ATOMS: atom_id res chain seq x y z
N MET A 1 3.88 -18.41 56.90
CA MET A 1 4.93 -18.94 55.98
C MET A 1 4.66 -20.33 55.42
N LYS A 2 3.40 -20.81 55.31
CA LYS A 2 3.05 -22.17 54.79
C LYS A 2 2.18 -22.15 53.55
N THR A 3 1.71 -21.00 53.07
CA THR A 3 0.79 -20.87 51.94
C THR A 3 1.49 -20.59 50.59
N HIS A 4 2.69 -20.01 50.55
CA HIS A 4 3.41 -19.72 49.33
C HIS A 4 4.15 -20.91 48.70
N SER A 5 4.44 -21.96 49.51
CA SER A 5 5.17 -23.14 49.04
C SER A 5 4.31 -24.11 48.25
N ARG A 6 2.96 -24.10 48.44
CA ARG A 6 2.04 -24.97 47.69
C ARG A 6 1.70 -24.44 46.30
N LEU A 7 1.71 -23.13 46.13
CA LEU A 7 1.41 -22.51 44.82
C LEU A 7 2.56 -22.71 43.80
N LEU A 8 3.80 -22.70 44.26
CA LEU A 8 4.97 -22.91 43.40
C LEU A 8 5.13 -24.38 42.96
N ILE A 9 4.75 -25.35 43.79
CA ILE A 9 4.83 -26.77 43.44
C ILE A 9 3.73 -27.14 42.42
N THR A 10 2.52 -26.57 42.54
CA THR A 10 1.44 -26.81 41.58
C THR A 10 1.74 -26.22 40.19
N THR A 11 2.37 -25.06 40.14
CA THR A 11 2.76 -24.42 38.84
C THR A 11 3.90 -25.18 38.18
N PHE A 12 4.82 -25.79 38.93
CA PHE A 12 5.93 -26.57 38.38
C PHE A 12 5.46 -27.95 37.88
N CYS A 13 4.51 -28.59 38.55
CA CYS A 13 3.93 -29.85 38.08
C CYS A 13 3.05 -29.69 36.83
N THR A 14 2.30 -28.60 36.67
CA THR A 14 1.56 -28.29 35.43
C THR A 14 2.48 -27.99 34.26
N ALA A 15 3.62 -27.33 34.46
CA ALA A 15 4.61 -27.10 33.44
C ALA A 15 5.33 -28.37 32.97
N LEU A 16 5.54 -29.33 33.87
CA LEU A 16 6.16 -30.63 33.55
C LEU A 16 5.20 -31.58 32.81
N LEU A 17 3.89 -31.51 33.07
CA LEU A 17 2.88 -32.28 32.36
C LEU A 17 2.65 -31.79 30.91
N LEU A 18 2.92 -30.51 30.62
CA LEU A 18 2.86 -29.94 29.26
C LEU A 18 4.09 -30.29 28.42
N LEU A 19 5.21 -30.69 29.03
CA LEU A 19 6.41 -31.14 28.33
C LEU A 19 6.42 -32.64 27.98
N ALA A 20 5.47 -33.42 28.54
CA ALA A 20 5.33 -34.86 28.29
C ALA A 20 4.29 -35.17 27.19
N SER A 21 3.56 -34.19 26.66
CA SER A 21 2.76 -34.35 25.44
C SER A 21 3.69 -34.32 24.25
N GLY A 22 4.10 -35.47 23.73
CA GLY A 22 4.78 -35.60 22.44
C GLY A 22 4.00 -34.86 21.33
N PRO A 23 4.64 -34.56 20.21
CA PRO A 23 3.95 -33.87 19.12
C PRO A 23 2.64 -34.62 18.80
N PRO A 24 1.54 -33.86 18.55
CA PRO A 24 0.26 -34.51 18.25
C PRO A 24 0.46 -35.48 17.11
N THR A 25 0.23 -36.77 17.41
CA THR A 25 0.25 -37.84 16.38
C THR A 25 -0.86 -37.54 15.39
N ARG A 26 -0.49 -37.24 14.14
CA ARG A 26 -1.44 -37.09 13.03
C ARG A 26 -2.33 -38.36 12.97
N PRO A 27 -3.65 -38.23 12.81
CA PRO A 27 -4.51 -39.38 12.61
C PRO A 27 -3.99 -40.17 11.39
N GLN A 28 -3.68 -41.44 11.57
CA GLN A 28 -3.33 -42.36 10.49
C GLN A 28 -4.53 -42.45 9.53
N GLY A 29 -4.39 -41.86 8.33
CA GLY A 29 -5.42 -41.95 7.27
C GLY A 29 -5.59 -40.69 6.45
N GLN A 30 -5.01 -39.53 6.83
CA GLN A 30 -4.98 -38.36 5.93
C GLN A 30 -3.79 -38.50 4.98
N SER A 31 -4.05 -38.66 3.67
CA SER A 31 -3.06 -38.50 2.62
C SER A 31 -2.36 -37.15 2.81
N ALA A 32 -1.04 -37.12 2.62
CA ALA A 32 -0.30 -35.85 2.66
C ALA A 32 -0.97 -34.86 1.68
N PRO A 33 -1.12 -33.58 2.08
CA PRO A 33 -1.71 -32.58 1.19
C PRO A 33 -0.93 -32.55 -0.12
N ALA A 34 -1.65 -32.42 -1.23
CA ALA A 34 -1.01 -32.24 -2.53
C ALA A 34 -0.11 -30.99 -2.48
N ARG A 35 1.06 -31.06 -3.12
CA ARG A 35 2.04 -29.96 -3.15
C ARG A 35 1.90 -29.18 -4.45
N MET A 36 2.31 -27.91 -4.41
CA MET A 36 2.39 -27.04 -5.58
C MET A 36 3.59 -26.10 -5.49
N LYS A 37 4.07 -25.64 -6.62
CA LYS A 37 5.14 -24.63 -6.68
C LYS A 37 4.55 -23.22 -6.51
N ALA A 38 5.24 -22.37 -5.75
CA ALA A 38 4.89 -20.97 -5.55
C ALA A 38 6.15 -20.11 -5.38
N ILE A 39 6.07 -18.85 -5.80
CA ILE A 39 7.08 -17.84 -5.48
C ILE A 39 6.72 -17.25 -4.10
N VAL A 40 7.64 -17.39 -3.17
CA VAL A 40 7.46 -16.98 -1.78
C VAL A 40 8.59 -16.08 -1.30
N TYR A 41 8.34 -15.32 -0.24
CA TYR A 41 9.33 -14.51 0.46
C TYR A 41 9.08 -14.54 1.96
N HIS A 42 10.14 -14.63 2.75
CA HIS A 42 10.06 -14.75 4.21
C HIS A 42 10.59 -13.51 4.93
N THR A 43 11.27 -12.64 4.19
CA THR A 43 11.82 -11.36 4.67
C THR A 43 11.53 -10.27 3.66
N TYR A 44 11.39 -9.03 4.16
CA TYR A 44 11.29 -7.87 3.27
C TYR A 44 12.64 -7.58 2.59
N GLY A 45 12.61 -7.18 1.33
CA GLY A 45 13.82 -6.83 0.58
C GLY A 45 13.58 -6.63 -0.91
N SER A 46 14.69 -6.57 -1.66
CA SER A 46 14.70 -6.54 -3.13
C SER A 46 14.17 -7.86 -3.71
N PRO A 47 13.97 -7.97 -5.04
CA PRO A 47 13.56 -9.22 -5.68
C PRO A 47 14.44 -10.44 -5.36
N ASP A 48 15.63 -10.22 -4.79
CA ASP A 48 16.53 -11.32 -4.38
C ASP A 48 16.02 -12.12 -3.16
N VAL A 49 15.00 -11.63 -2.44
CA VAL A 49 14.39 -12.37 -1.33
C VAL A 49 13.41 -13.45 -1.82
N LEU A 50 13.02 -13.40 -3.08
CA LEU A 50 12.06 -14.35 -3.67
C LEU A 50 12.68 -15.73 -3.82
N ARG A 51 11.89 -16.75 -3.54
CA ARG A 51 12.26 -18.17 -3.66
C ARG A 51 11.14 -18.95 -4.33
N LEU A 52 11.50 -19.88 -5.17
CA LEU A 52 10.58 -20.91 -5.65
C LEU A 52 10.55 -22.03 -4.61
N GLU A 53 9.40 -22.28 -4.02
CA GLU A 53 9.22 -23.30 -2.99
C GLU A 53 8.01 -24.20 -3.33
N GLU A 54 8.05 -25.43 -2.82
CA GLU A 54 6.88 -26.28 -2.76
C GLU A 54 6.09 -26.00 -1.49
N ILE A 55 4.83 -25.65 -1.65
CA ILE A 55 3.87 -25.39 -0.55
C ILE A 55 2.66 -26.29 -0.67
N ASP A 56 1.83 -26.33 0.33
CA ASP A 56 0.58 -27.11 0.29
C ASP A 56 -0.40 -26.49 -0.72
N LYS A 57 -0.94 -27.32 -1.62
CA LYS A 57 -1.99 -26.91 -2.54
C LYS A 57 -3.24 -26.54 -1.74
N PRO A 58 -3.84 -25.34 -1.95
CA PRO A 58 -5.00 -24.91 -1.17
C PRO A 58 -6.23 -25.76 -1.51
N VAL A 59 -7.11 -25.89 -0.51
CA VAL A 59 -8.44 -26.47 -0.67
C VAL A 59 -9.46 -25.33 -0.66
N PRO A 60 -10.35 -25.22 -1.65
CA PRO A 60 -11.32 -24.13 -1.71
C PRO A 60 -12.36 -24.28 -0.58
N LYS A 61 -12.71 -23.17 0.05
CA LYS A 61 -13.82 -23.10 1.00
C LYS A 61 -15.17 -23.14 0.27
N GLU A 62 -16.26 -23.16 1.00
CA GLU A 62 -17.62 -23.31 0.44
C GLU A 62 -17.98 -22.26 -0.62
N ASN A 63 -17.45 -21.02 -0.51
CA ASN A 63 -17.69 -19.90 -1.43
C ASN A 63 -16.48 -19.57 -2.33
N GLU A 64 -15.47 -20.45 -2.38
CA GLU A 64 -14.24 -20.23 -3.12
C GLU A 64 -14.13 -21.18 -4.32
N LEU A 65 -13.28 -20.76 -5.28
CA LEU A 65 -12.83 -21.55 -6.42
C LEU A 65 -11.38 -21.96 -6.18
N LEU A 66 -11.03 -23.16 -6.59
CA LEU A 66 -9.64 -23.55 -6.81
C LEU A 66 -9.33 -23.32 -8.28
N VAL A 67 -8.42 -22.41 -8.56
CA VAL A 67 -8.02 -22.08 -9.93
C VAL A 67 -6.60 -22.59 -10.19
N LYS A 68 -6.41 -23.34 -11.26
CA LYS A 68 -5.09 -23.62 -11.84
C LYS A 68 -4.66 -22.37 -12.59
N VAL A 69 -3.66 -21.66 -12.08
CA VAL A 69 -3.18 -20.40 -12.66
C VAL A 69 -2.41 -20.71 -13.94
N ARG A 70 -2.74 -20.00 -15.01
CA ARG A 70 -2.09 -20.10 -16.33
C ARG A 70 -1.21 -18.89 -16.60
N ALA A 71 -1.62 -17.73 -16.11
CA ALA A 71 -0.86 -16.50 -16.17
C ALA A 71 -1.15 -15.62 -14.95
N ALA A 72 -0.17 -14.83 -14.57
CA ALA A 72 -0.27 -13.78 -13.54
C ALA A 72 0.32 -12.48 -14.08
N SER A 73 0.03 -11.34 -13.45
CA SER A 73 0.69 -10.09 -13.84
C SER A 73 1.26 -9.33 -12.66
N VAL A 74 2.36 -8.62 -12.93
CA VAL A 74 3.10 -7.85 -11.93
C VAL A 74 2.51 -6.46 -11.79
N ASN A 75 2.40 -6.00 -10.57
CA ASN A 75 1.90 -4.67 -10.21
C ASN A 75 2.87 -3.94 -9.27
N PRO A 76 2.85 -2.60 -9.22
CA PRO A 76 3.60 -1.83 -8.20
C PRO A 76 3.28 -2.27 -6.76
N LEU A 77 2.05 -2.77 -6.53
CA LEU A 77 1.63 -3.30 -5.23
C LEU A 77 2.48 -4.50 -4.78
N ASP A 78 2.87 -5.38 -5.72
CA ASP A 78 3.68 -6.57 -5.41
C ASP A 78 5.06 -6.17 -4.91
N TRP A 79 5.69 -5.20 -5.53
CA TRP A 79 6.96 -4.68 -5.06
C TRP A 79 6.84 -3.99 -3.70
N HIS A 80 5.80 -3.15 -3.49
CA HIS A 80 5.57 -2.49 -2.20
C HIS A 80 5.42 -3.52 -1.06
N PHE A 81 4.73 -4.62 -1.31
CA PHE A 81 4.60 -5.70 -0.34
C PHE A 81 5.92 -6.42 -0.12
N MET A 82 6.65 -6.72 -1.19
CA MET A 82 7.95 -7.39 -1.11
C MET A 82 8.98 -6.56 -0.35
N GLU A 83 9.10 -5.27 -0.63
CA GLU A 83 9.99 -4.37 0.11
C GLU A 83 9.46 -4.01 1.51
N GLY A 84 8.14 -4.13 1.71
CA GLY A 84 7.47 -3.63 2.89
C GLY A 84 7.59 -2.11 3.03
N ALA A 85 7.59 -1.40 1.91
CA ALA A 85 7.72 0.06 1.84
C ALA A 85 6.52 0.69 1.10
N PRO A 86 6.07 1.89 1.53
CA PRO A 86 6.54 2.68 2.67
C PRO A 86 6.26 1.97 4.00
N TYR A 87 7.13 2.16 5.00
CA TYR A 87 7.10 1.38 6.26
C TYR A 87 5.77 1.46 7.02
N ILE A 88 4.97 2.49 6.78
CA ILE A 88 3.64 2.62 7.40
C ILE A 88 2.71 1.46 7.02
N ILE A 89 2.86 0.85 5.82
CA ILE A 89 2.00 -0.28 5.41
C ILE A 89 2.25 -1.53 6.25
N ARG A 90 3.44 -1.67 6.86
CA ARG A 90 3.74 -2.76 7.80
C ARG A 90 2.87 -2.70 9.06
N LEU A 91 2.49 -1.48 9.49
CA LEU A 91 1.62 -1.26 10.64
C LEU A 91 0.15 -1.59 10.35
N ILE A 92 -0.29 -1.52 9.09
CA ILE A 92 -1.69 -1.67 8.71
C ILE A 92 -2.04 -3.05 8.14
N GLY A 93 -1.15 -4.06 8.29
CA GLY A 93 -1.56 -5.44 8.04
C GLY A 93 -0.62 -6.33 7.25
N ILE A 94 0.44 -5.81 6.61
CA ILE A 94 1.37 -6.68 5.86
C ILE A 94 2.44 -7.35 6.73
N GLY A 95 2.51 -7.00 8.02
CA GLY A 95 3.46 -7.56 8.99
C GLY A 95 4.57 -6.59 9.37
N LEU A 96 4.83 -6.42 10.67
CA LEU A 96 5.75 -5.39 11.17
C LEU A 96 7.21 -5.70 10.85
N PHE A 97 7.65 -6.92 11.13
CA PHE A 97 9.06 -7.33 11.04
C PHE A 97 9.33 -8.29 9.88
N LYS A 98 8.33 -9.05 9.49
CA LYS A 98 8.35 -10.00 8.39
C LYS A 98 6.99 -10.00 7.70
N PRO A 99 6.91 -10.45 6.44
CA PRO A 99 5.63 -10.59 5.74
C PRO A 99 4.63 -11.45 6.54
N ALA A 100 3.40 -10.96 6.62
CA ALA A 100 2.30 -11.73 7.22
C ALA A 100 1.82 -12.84 6.27
N VAL A 101 1.96 -12.62 4.96
CA VAL A 101 1.66 -13.58 3.89
C VAL A 101 2.94 -13.77 3.10
N ALA A 102 3.40 -15.01 2.96
CA ALA A 102 4.65 -15.33 2.27
C ALA A 102 4.52 -15.34 0.74
N GLN A 103 3.33 -15.25 0.18
CA GLN A 103 3.04 -15.33 -1.25
C GLN A 103 2.80 -13.94 -1.82
N LEU A 104 3.29 -13.71 -3.05
CA LEU A 104 3.09 -12.49 -3.85
C LEU A 104 2.20 -12.75 -5.06
N GLY A 105 1.99 -11.69 -5.83
CA GLY A 105 1.10 -11.67 -6.98
C GLY A 105 -0.34 -11.39 -6.58
N VAL A 106 -1.02 -10.59 -7.38
CA VAL A 106 -2.43 -10.25 -7.12
C VAL A 106 -3.29 -10.63 -8.32
N ASP A 107 -2.88 -10.27 -9.52
CA ASP A 107 -3.62 -10.51 -10.76
C ASP A 107 -3.35 -11.90 -11.31
N PHE A 108 -4.39 -12.60 -11.72
CA PHE A 108 -4.29 -13.91 -12.33
C PHE A 108 -5.34 -14.15 -13.42
N ALA A 109 -5.06 -15.11 -14.28
CA ALA A 109 -6.03 -15.81 -15.10
C ALA A 109 -5.69 -17.30 -15.12
N GLY A 110 -6.71 -18.15 -15.19
CA GLY A 110 -6.52 -19.61 -15.15
C GLY A 110 -7.82 -20.37 -15.35
N THR A 111 -7.74 -21.67 -15.19
CA THR A 111 -8.89 -22.58 -15.34
C THR A 111 -9.34 -23.08 -13.98
N VAL A 112 -10.64 -23.04 -13.71
CA VAL A 112 -11.24 -23.57 -12.49
C VAL A 112 -11.03 -25.07 -12.42
N GLU A 113 -10.35 -25.55 -11.36
CA GLU A 113 -10.18 -26.98 -11.11
C GLU A 113 -11.32 -27.55 -10.25
N ALA A 114 -11.71 -26.80 -9.20
CA ALA A 114 -12.76 -27.20 -8.29
C ALA A 114 -13.53 -25.99 -7.78
N VAL A 115 -14.77 -26.22 -7.35
CA VAL A 115 -15.64 -25.19 -6.77
C VAL A 115 -16.13 -25.61 -5.38
N GLY A 116 -16.25 -24.66 -4.48
CA GLY A 116 -16.86 -24.87 -3.17
C GLY A 116 -18.38 -25.07 -3.26
N GLY A 117 -18.96 -25.75 -2.30
CA GLY A 117 -20.36 -26.20 -2.34
C GLY A 117 -21.43 -25.11 -2.45
N LYS A 118 -21.08 -23.84 -2.16
CA LYS A 118 -21.99 -22.69 -2.30
C LYS A 118 -21.80 -21.89 -3.57
N VAL A 119 -20.83 -22.26 -4.40
CA VAL A 119 -20.59 -21.59 -5.69
C VAL A 119 -21.50 -22.16 -6.77
N THR A 120 -22.35 -21.32 -7.34
CA THR A 120 -23.32 -21.73 -8.37
C THR A 120 -23.03 -21.09 -9.75
N GLN A 121 -22.27 -19.99 -9.80
CA GLN A 121 -22.01 -19.21 -11.00
C GLN A 121 -20.79 -19.68 -11.81
N PHE A 122 -20.01 -20.62 -11.27
CA PHE A 122 -18.84 -21.20 -11.92
C PHE A 122 -18.83 -22.71 -11.78
N LYS A 123 -18.10 -23.38 -12.68
CA LYS A 123 -17.89 -24.83 -12.66
C LYS A 123 -16.46 -25.20 -13.02
N SER A 124 -16.04 -26.41 -12.71
CA SER A 124 -14.75 -26.96 -13.17
C SER A 124 -14.67 -26.89 -14.70
N GLY A 125 -13.51 -26.45 -15.20
CA GLY A 125 -13.22 -26.23 -16.62
C GLY A 125 -13.50 -24.80 -17.11
N ASP A 126 -14.14 -23.94 -16.31
CA ASP A 126 -14.34 -22.54 -16.70
C ASP A 126 -13.01 -21.77 -16.67
N ASP A 127 -12.75 -21.00 -17.72
CA ASP A 127 -11.62 -20.07 -17.77
C ASP A 127 -12.02 -18.75 -17.08
N VAL A 128 -11.24 -18.33 -16.13
CA VAL A 128 -11.54 -17.15 -15.27
C VAL A 128 -10.33 -16.22 -15.17
N PHE A 129 -10.59 -14.97 -14.81
CA PHE A 129 -9.59 -13.99 -14.41
C PHE A 129 -10.07 -13.20 -13.20
N GLY A 130 -9.13 -12.71 -12.40
CA GLY A 130 -9.48 -12.02 -11.17
C GLY A 130 -8.26 -11.57 -10.38
N ALA A 131 -8.50 -11.17 -9.12
CA ALA A 131 -7.44 -10.67 -8.26
C ALA A 131 -7.53 -11.21 -6.85
N LYS A 132 -6.43 -11.81 -6.39
CA LYS A 132 -6.20 -12.23 -4.99
C LYS A 132 -4.70 -12.40 -4.73
N THR A 133 -4.22 -11.98 -3.57
CA THR A 133 -2.83 -12.22 -3.14
C THR A 133 -2.50 -13.70 -3.15
N GLY A 134 -1.31 -14.04 -3.72
CA GLY A 134 -0.83 -15.40 -3.88
C GLY A 134 -0.89 -15.90 -5.33
N ALA A 135 -1.07 -15.01 -6.30
CA ALA A 135 -1.22 -15.37 -7.71
C ALA A 135 0.08 -15.88 -8.37
N PHE A 136 1.25 -15.68 -7.76
CA PHE A 136 2.50 -16.27 -8.24
C PHE A 136 2.65 -17.71 -7.69
N ALA A 137 1.70 -18.57 -8.04
CA ALA A 137 1.62 -19.97 -7.64
C ALA A 137 0.87 -20.80 -8.69
N GLU A 138 1.11 -22.10 -8.74
CA GLU A 138 0.43 -23.00 -9.68
C GLU A 138 -1.09 -23.07 -9.45
N TYR A 139 -1.51 -22.92 -8.19
CA TYR A 139 -2.92 -22.94 -7.81
C TYR A 139 -3.24 -21.84 -6.81
N LEU A 140 -4.45 -21.31 -6.92
CA LEU A 140 -4.97 -20.26 -6.05
C LEU A 140 -6.40 -20.59 -5.62
N SER A 141 -6.67 -20.55 -4.32
CA SER A 141 -8.06 -20.55 -3.82
C SER A 141 -8.54 -19.12 -3.73
N VAL A 142 -9.65 -18.78 -4.38
CA VAL A 142 -10.17 -17.39 -4.49
C VAL A 142 -11.67 -17.36 -4.29
N SER A 143 -12.18 -16.34 -3.61
CA SER A 143 -13.63 -16.12 -3.47
C SER A 143 -14.29 -15.83 -4.82
N ALA A 144 -15.47 -16.41 -5.03
CA ALA A 144 -16.21 -16.29 -6.31
C ALA A 144 -16.61 -14.85 -6.66
N ASP A 145 -16.61 -13.93 -5.68
CA ASP A 145 -16.89 -12.50 -5.87
C ASP A 145 -15.67 -11.69 -6.35
N ARG A 146 -14.50 -12.32 -6.52
CA ARG A 146 -13.28 -11.69 -6.99
C ARG A 146 -12.81 -12.17 -8.36
N VAL A 147 -13.68 -12.86 -9.08
CA VAL A 147 -13.40 -13.43 -10.41
C VAL A 147 -14.53 -13.17 -11.38
N ALA A 148 -14.21 -13.19 -12.67
CA ALA A 148 -15.14 -13.21 -13.78
C ALA A 148 -14.71 -14.23 -14.83
N LEU A 149 -15.62 -14.64 -15.71
CA LEU A 149 -15.29 -15.49 -16.85
C LEU A 149 -14.35 -14.74 -17.80
N LYS A 150 -13.31 -15.42 -18.24
CA LYS A 150 -12.35 -14.88 -19.21
C LYS A 150 -13.03 -14.67 -20.57
N PRO A 151 -12.90 -13.49 -21.21
CA PRO A 151 -13.35 -13.29 -22.59
C PRO A 151 -12.69 -14.32 -23.53
N ALA A 152 -13.49 -14.93 -24.42
CA ALA A 152 -13.00 -15.95 -25.34
C ALA A 152 -11.95 -15.42 -26.33
N ASN A 153 -11.99 -14.13 -26.64
CA ASN A 153 -11.06 -13.44 -27.54
C ASN A 153 -9.72 -13.03 -26.89
N LEU A 154 -9.51 -13.30 -25.60
CA LEU A 154 -8.26 -12.99 -24.90
C LEU A 154 -7.47 -14.27 -24.58
N THR A 155 -6.14 -14.16 -24.61
CA THR A 155 -5.27 -15.15 -24.02
C THR A 155 -5.27 -15.08 -22.49
N PHE A 156 -4.70 -16.07 -21.78
CA PHE A 156 -4.57 -16.01 -20.33
C PHE A 156 -3.67 -14.86 -19.88
N GLU A 157 -2.59 -14.57 -20.61
CA GLU A 157 -1.68 -13.45 -20.34
C GLU A 157 -2.41 -12.11 -20.45
N GLN A 158 -3.22 -11.95 -21.51
CA GLN A 158 -4.03 -10.75 -21.68
C GLN A 158 -5.06 -10.62 -20.53
N ALA A 159 -5.75 -11.70 -20.21
CA ALA A 159 -6.76 -11.68 -19.14
C ALA A 159 -6.12 -11.43 -17.75
N ALA A 160 -4.96 -12.03 -17.45
CA ALA A 160 -4.23 -11.80 -16.21
C ALA A 160 -3.73 -10.35 -16.06
N SER A 161 -3.54 -9.63 -17.17
CA SER A 161 -3.06 -8.24 -17.14
C SER A 161 -4.13 -7.22 -16.75
N VAL A 162 -5.40 -7.65 -16.63
CA VAL A 162 -6.57 -6.77 -16.51
C VAL A 162 -6.90 -6.34 -15.07
N PRO A 163 -7.03 -7.22 -14.06
CA PRO A 163 -7.84 -6.96 -12.88
C PRO A 163 -7.46 -5.67 -12.16
N VAL A 164 -6.28 -5.58 -11.57
CA VAL A 164 -5.89 -4.38 -10.79
C VAL A 164 -5.82 -3.14 -11.68
N ALA A 165 -5.14 -3.23 -12.82
CA ALA A 165 -4.87 -2.05 -13.64
C ALA A 165 -6.13 -1.47 -14.31
N ALA A 166 -6.98 -2.33 -14.88
CA ALA A 166 -8.17 -1.88 -15.58
C ALA A 166 -9.29 -1.46 -14.62
N ILE A 167 -9.47 -2.16 -13.46
CA ILE A 167 -10.41 -1.71 -12.42
C ILE A 167 -9.99 -0.34 -11.89
N THR A 168 -8.70 -0.16 -11.62
CA THR A 168 -8.16 1.14 -11.21
C THR A 168 -8.48 2.24 -12.22
N ALA A 169 -8.28 1.98 -13.51
CA ALA A 169 -8.62 2.92 -14.56
C ALA A 169 -10.13 3.19 -14.64
N LEU A 170 -10.96 2.14 -14.58
CA LEU A 170 -12.42 2.24 -14.66
C LEU A 170 -12.98 3.06 -13.50
N GLN A 171 -12.66 2.69 -12.26
CA GLN A 171 -13.15 3.37 -11.06
C GLN A 171 -12.56 4.79 -10.95
N GLY A 172 -11.30 4.97 -11.36
CA GLY A 172 -10.66 6.29 -11.40
C GLY A 172 -11.39 7.26 -12.33
N LEU A 173 -11.85 6.81 -13.48
CA LEU A 173 -12.59 7.62 -14.45
C LEU A 173 -14.07 7.73 -14.11
N ARG A 174 -14.75 6.58 -13.85
CA ARG A 174 -16.20 6.51 -13.65
C ARG A 174 -16.61 7.08 -12.28
N ASP A 175 -15.99 6.61 -11.20
CA ASP A 175 -16.47 6.85 -9.84
C ASP A 175 -15.83 8.09 -9.23
N ALA A 176 -14.52 8.22 -9.32
CA ALA A 176 -13.78 9.36 -8.78
C ALA A 176 -13.81 10.54 -9.77
N GLY A 177 -13.50 10.30 -11.03
CA GLY A 177 -13.50 11.31 -12.09
C GLY A 177 -14.88 11.73 -12.53
N LYS A 178 -15.90 10.86 -12.40
CA LYS A 178 -17.29 11.08 -12.85
C LYS A 178 -17.37 11.61 -14.28
N ILE A 179 -16.53 11.02 -15.13
CA ILE A 179 -16.33 11.49 -16.50
C ILE A 179 -17.66 11.43 -17.30
N GLN A 180 -17.85 12.43 -18.14
CA GLN A 180 -19.01 12.55 -19.02
C GLN A 180 -18.57 12.63 -20.49
N PRO A 181 -19.42 12.22 -21.45
CA PRO A 181 -19.12 12.39 -22.86
C PRO A 181 -18.77 13.85 -23.20
N GLY A 182 -17.77 14.05 -24.04
CA GLY A 182 -17.29 15.37 -24.49
C GLY A 182 -16.35 16.10 -23.50
N GLN A 183 -16.17 15.59 -22.29
CA GLN A 183 -15.22 16.18 -21.33
C GLN A 183 -13.77 15.96 -21.77
N LYS A 184 -12.92 16.95 -21.46
CA LYS A 184 -11.47 16.87 -21.65
C LYS A 184 -10.80 16.16 -20.48
N VAL A 185 -10.15 15.03 -20.77
CA VAL A 185 -9.51 14.18 -19.77
C VAL A 185 -8.02 14.11 -20.05
N LEU A 186 -7.19 14.51 -19.08
CA LEU A 186 -5.75 14.31 -19.13
C LEU A 186 -5.39 13.05 -18.33
N ILE A 187 -4.61 12.15 -18.96
CA ILE A 187 -4.08 10.93 -18.34
C ILE A 187 -2.57 11.04 -18.24
N ASN A 188 -2.06 11.35 -17.06
CA ASN A 188 -0.62 11.37 -16.80
C ASN A 188 -0.12 9.93 -16.61
N GLY A 189 0.94 9.53 -17.34
CA GLY A 189 1.43 8.15 -17.40
C GLY A 189 0.57 7.26 -18.33
N ALA A 190 0.09 7.81 -19.44
CA ALA A 190 -0.80 7.15 -20.39
C ALA A 190 -0.26 5.85 -21.01
N SER A 191 1.07 5.65 -20.99
CA SER A 191 1.74 4.46 -21.54
C SER A 191 1.98 3.34 -20.52
N GLY A 192 1.69 3.55 -19.25
CA GLY A 192 1.86 2.56 -18.18
C GLY A 192 0.70 1.58 -18.06
N GLY A 193 0.78 0.66 -17.10
CA GLY A 193 -0.21 -0.40 -16.90
C GLY A 193 -1.64 0.12 -16.76
N VAL A 194 -1.88 1.05 -15.82
CA VAL A 194 -3.20 1.69 -15.66
C VAL A 194 -3.52 2.62 -16.82
N GLY A 195 -2.53 3.40 -17.28
CA GLY A 195 -2.71 4.43 -18.30
C GLY A 195 -3.22 3.89 -19.63
N THR A 196 -2.71 2.74 -20.09
CA THR A 196 -3.16 2.11 -21.36
C THR A 196 -4.62 1.69 -21.32
N PHE A 197 -5.13 1.24 -20.18
CA PHE A 197 -6.56 0.99 -19.99
C PHE A 197 -7.34 2.29 -19.87
N ALA A 198 -6.82 3.27 -19.13
CA ALA A 198 -7.51 4.53 -18.90
C ALA A 198 -7.77 5.30 -20.20
N VAL A 199 -6.83 5.34 -21.13
CA VAL A 199 -7.01 5.96 -22.45
C VAL A 199 -8.19 5.32 -23.20
N GLN A 200 -8.23 4.00 -23.26
CA GLN A 200 -9.26 3.26 -24.00
C GLN A 200 -10.64 3.37 -23.32
N ILE A 201 -10.68 3.27 -21.98
CA ILE A 201 -11.92 3.39 -21.22
C ILE A 201 -12.47 4.82 -21.33
N ALA A 202 -11.65 5.86 -21.18
CA ALA A 202 -12.09 7.24 -21.32
C ALA A 202 -12.65 7.51 -22.72
N LYS A 203 -11.96 7.03 -23.77
CA LYS A 203 -12.47 7.08 -25.15
C LYS A 203 -13.82 6.35 -25.29
N SER A 204 -13.96 5.16 -24.69
CA SER A 204 -15.21 4.38 -24.77
C SER A 204 -16.40 5.07 -24.10
N PHE A 205 -16.12 5.98 -23.15
CA PHE A 205 -17.09 6.85 -22.48
C PHE A 205 -17.33 8.17 -23.22
N GLY A 206 -16.71 8.36 -24.40
CA GLY A 206 -16.91 9.54 -25.25
C GLY A 206 -16.13 10.78 -24.82
N ALA A 207 -15.09 10.64 -24.00
CA ALA A 207 -14.23 11.75 -23.59
C ALA A 207 -13.22 12.14 -24.67
N ASP A 208 -12.79 13.41 -24.63
CA ASP A 208 -11.65 13.93 -25.39
C ASP A 208 -10.37 13.71 -24.56
N VAL A 209 -9.54 12.75 -25.00
CA VAL A 209 -8.43 12.22 -24.19
C VAL A 209 -7.10 12.82 -24.61
N THR A 210 -6.41 13.47 -23.65
CA THR A 210 -5.00 13.86 -23.76
C THR A 210 -4.15 12.89 -22.94
N GLY A 211 -3.25 12.17 -23.60
CA GLY A 211 -2.30 11.26 -22.94
C GLY A 211 -0.93 11.90 -22.72
N VAL A 212 -0.33 11.76 -21.55
CA VAL A 212 1.05 12.21 -21.27
C VAL A 212 1.96 10.98 -21.20
N CYS A 213 3.01 10.95 -22.02
CA CYS A 213 3.99 9.86 -22.07
C CYS A 213 5.34 10.33 -22.61
N SER A 214 6.34 9.45 -22.66
CA SER A 214 7.63 9.75 -23.29
C SER A 214 7.57 9.60 -24.82
N THR A 215 8.52 10.21 -25.54
CA THR A 215 8.63 10.20 -27.01
C THR A 215 8.37 8.82 -27.63
N ARG A 216 9.01 7.78 -27.11
CA ARG A 216 8.92 6.39 -27.62
C ARG A 216 7.51 5.78 -27.55
N ASN A 217 6.61 6.36 -26.74
CA ASN A 217 5.28 5.84 -26.49
C ASN A 217 4.15 6.63 -27.16
N VAL A 218 4.47 7.77 -27.80
CA VAL A 218 3.49 8.70 -28.42
C VAL A 218 2.57 7.97 -29.38
N ASP A 219 3.14 7.19 -30.31
CA ASP A 219 2.35 6.49 -31.34
C ASP A 219 1.45 5.41 -30.74
N MET A 220 1.92 4.69 -29.69
CA MET A 220 1.12 3.70 -28.98
C MET A 220 -0.09 4.38 -28.32
N VAL A 221 0.14 5.45 -27.55
CA VAL A 221 -0.92 6.15 -26.82
C VAL A 221 -1.96 6.75 -27.78
N ARG A 222 -1.51 7.27 -28.94
CA ARG A 222 -2.40 7.75 -29.99
C ARG A 222 -3.25 6.61 -30.59
N LYS A 223 -2.63 5.45 -30.85
CA LYS A 223 -3.35 4.25 -31.37
C LYS A 223 -4.39 3.72 -30.37
N LEU A 224 -4.14 3.85 -29.05
CA LEU A 224 -5.09 3.48 -28.02
C LEU A 224 -6.30 4.40 -27.95
N GLY A 225 -6.25 5.58 -28.60
CA GLY A 225 -7.38 6.46 -28.77
C GLY A 225 -7.27 7.83 -28.13
N ALA A 226 -6.09 8.22 -27.67
CA ALA A 226 -5.84 9.60 -27.27
C ALA A 226 -5.91 10.52 -28.51
N SER A 227 -6.72 11.57 -28.43
CA SER A 227 -6.87 12.59 -29.47
C SER A 227 -5.64 13.51 -29.50
N GLN A 228 -5.03 13.73 -28.33
CA GLN A 228 -3.79 14.48 -28.17
C GLN A 228 -2.80 13.68 -27.31
N VAL A 229 -1.51 13.86 -27.60
CA VAL A 229 -0.44 13.23 -26.82
C VAL A 229 0.64 14.26 -26.53
N ILE A 230 0.91 14.48 -25.26
CA ILE A 230 1.95 15.35 -24.76
C ILE A 230 3.19 14.50 -24.44
N ASP A 231 4.29 14.83 -25.08
CA ASP A 231 5.60 14.23 -24.83
C ASP A 231 6.30 14.97 -23.69
N TYR A 232 6.26 14.38 -22.46
CA TYR A 232 6.83 15.04 -21.28
C TYR A 232 8.35 15.25 -21.35
N THR A 233 9.05 14.65 -22.32
CA THR A 233 10.48 14.86 -22.51
C THR A 233 10.76 16.16 -23.26
N LYS A 234 9.74 16.78 -23.87
CA LYS A 234 9.85 17.99 -24.68
C LYS A 234 9.05 19.15 -24.12
N GLU A 235 7.93 18.87 -23.47
CA GLU A 235 7.02 19.89 -22.95
C GLU A 235 6.41 19.50 -21.61
N ASP A 236 6.12 20.50 -20.79
CA ASP A 236 5.48 20.37 -19.49
C ASP A 236 3.96 20.57 -19.66
N PHE A 237 3.18 19.51 -19.46
CA PHE A 237 1.73 19.54 -19.63
C PHE A 237 1.05 20.58 -18.70
N THR A 238 1.67 20.94 -17.57
CA THR A 238 1.13 21.95 -16.65
C THR A 238 1.29 23.38 -17.16
N LYS A 239 2.04 23.55 -18.27
CA LYS A 239 2.33 24.83 -18.93
C LYS A 239 1.79 24.93 -20.36
N SER A 240 1.06 23.91 -20.81
CA SER A 240 0.51 23.85 -22.19
C SER A 240 -0.57 24.91 -22.47
N GLY A 241 -1.10 25.60 -21.46
CA GLY A 241 -2.22 26.53 -21.61
C GLY A 241 -3.58 25.84 -21.77
N GLN A 242 -3.62 24.52 -21.84
CA GLN A 242 -4.87 23.75 -21.93
C GLN A 242 -5.46 23.53 -20.54
N HIS A 243 -6.79 23.39 -20.51
CA HIS A 243 -7.52 23.10 -19.28
C HIS A 243 -8.34 21.81 -19.44
N TYR A 244 -8.49 21.06 -18.35
CA TYR A 244 -9.11 19.75 -18.32
C TYR A 244 -10.22 19.68 -17.29
N ASP A 245 -11.23 18.85 -17.56
CA ASP A 245 -12.33 18.57 -16.63
C ASP A 245 -11.92 17.49 -15.63
N VAL A 246 -11.08 16.53 -16.08
CA VAL A 246 -10.56 15.47 -15.25
C VAL A 246 -9.05 15.27 -15.52
N ILE A 247 -8.28 15.16 -14.48
CA ILE A 247 -6.89 14.70 -14.52
C ILE A 247 -6.80 13.38 -13.78
N LEU A 248 -6.45 12.31 -14.49
CA LEU A 248 -6.10 11.02 -13.92
C LEU A 248 -4.58 10.93 -13.82
N ASP A 249 -4.04 10.99 -12.61
CA ASP A 249 -2.61 11.06 -12.38
C ASP A 249 -2.06 9.74 -11.82
N ASN A 250 -1.37 8.97 -12.68
CA ASN A 250 -0.75 7.70 -12.34
C ASN A 250 0.73 7.85 -11.93
N VAL A 251 1.32 9.04 -12.04
CA VAL A 251 2.76 9.26 -11.87
C VAL A 251 3.06 10.17 -10.69
N ALA A 252 2.26 11.23 -10.53
CA ALA A 252 2.38 12.19 -9.45
C ALA A 252 3.72 12.99 -9.44
N ASN A 253 4.29 13.27 -10.62
CA ASN A 253 5.56 13.95 -10.78
C ASN A 253 5.47 15.50 -10.75
N HIS A 254 4.26 16.06 -10.75
CA HIS A 254 4.00 17.50 -10.60
C HIS A 254 3.32 17.81 -9.27
N SER A 255 3.45 19.04 -8.79
CA SER A 255 2.76 19.44 -7.57
C SER A 255 1.24 19.53 -7.77
N LEU A 256 0.48 19.31 -6.69
CA LEU A 256 -0.97 19.40 -6.72
C LEU A 256 -1.47 20.79 -7.15
N LEU A 257 -0.69 21.86 -6.84
CA LEU A 257 -1.03 23.23 -7.24
C LEU A 257 -0.83 23.46 -8.73
N GLU A 258 0.20 22.86 -9.34
CA GLU A 258 0.41 22.93 -10.79
C GLU A 258 -0.70 22.20 -11.52
N CYS A 259 -1.03 20.97 -11.11
CA CYS A 259 -2.15 20.22 -11.68
C CYS A 259 -3.49 20.97 -11.54
N ARG A 260 -3.72 21.63 -10.39
CA ARG A 260 -4.93 22.42 -10.16
C ARG A 260 -5.05 23.60 -11.15
N ARG A 261 -3.95 24.25 -11.52
CA ARG A 261 -3.99 25.41 -12.42
C ARG A 261 -4.55 25.08 -13.81
N ILE A 262 -4.39 23.85 -14.24
CA ILE A 262 -4.88 23.35 -15.52
C ILE A 262 -6.22 22.63 -15.42
N LEU A 263 -6.86 22.60 -14.24
CA LEU A 263 -8.23 22.12 -14.09
C LEU A 263 -9.24 23.23 -14.31
N ASN A 264 -10.31 22.90 -15.00
CA ASN A 264 -11.50 23.74 -15.13
C ASN A 264 -12.12 24.01 -13.75
N PRO A 265 -12.90 25.08 -13.57
CA PRO A 265 -13.75 25.22 -12.40
C PRO A 265 -14.67 24.01 -12.22
N GLY A 266 -14.68 23.41 -11.01
CA GLY A 266 -15.39 22.16 -10.74
C GLY A 266 -14.75 20.90 -11.32
N GLY A 267 -13.58 21.02 -11.95
CA GLY A 267 -12.81 19.87 -12.45
C GLY A 267 -12.28 18.97 -11.34
N ARG A 268 -11.88 17.76 -11.71
CA ARG A 268 -11.46 16.69 -10.77
C ARG A 268 -10.03 16.27 -11.00
N TYR A 269 -9.26 16.19 -9.93
CA TYR A 269 -7.95 15.56 -9.89
C TYR A 269 -8.05 14.24 -9.15
N VAL A 270 -7.74 13.15 -9.85
CA VAL A 270 -7.79 11.79 -9.32
C VAL A 270 -6.37 11.24 -9.28
N LEU A 271 -5.82 11.12 -8.08
CA LEU A 271 -4.55 10.47 -7.84
C LEU A 271 -4.76 8.96 -7.77
N ILE A 272 -4.10 8.21 -8.65
CA ILE A 272 -4.17 6.74 -8.67
C ILE A 272 -2.93 6.14 -8.06
N GLY A 273 -1.81 6.63 -8.45
CA GLY A 273 -0.50 6.14 -8.01
C GLY A 273 0.34 7.32 -7.58
N GLY A 274 1.58 7.10 -7.57
CA GLY A 274 2.57 8.09 -7.20
C GLY A 274 3.41 7.51 -6.09
N GLY A 275 4.68 7.50 -6.30
CA GLY A 275 5.66 6.89 -5.48
C GLY A 275 6.46 5.93 -6.30
N GLY A 276 7.35 6.49 -7.09
CA GLY A 276 8.44 5.71 -7.64
C GLY A 276 9.33 5.19 -6.52
N VAL A 277 10.25 4.30 -6.87
CA VAL A 277 11.25 3.67 -5.98
C VAL A 277 12.03 4.67 -5.12
N ASN A 278 12.03 5.95 -5.48
CA ASN A 278 12.74 7.05 -4.80
C ASN A 278 11.88 7.85 -3.81
N GLU A 279 10.64 7.43 -3.50
CA GLU A 279 9.83 8.15 -2.52
C GLU A 279 10.27 7.88 -1.08
N ASN A 280 9.86 8.81 -0.21
CA ASN A 280 10.11 8.71 1.23
C ASN A 280 9.63 7.36 1.79
N ARG A 281 10.56 6.52 2.21
CA ARG A 281 10.29 5.16 2.71
C ARG A 281 9.39 5.08 3.94
N TRP A 282 9.15 6.20 4.63
CA TRP A 282 8.31 6.24 5.83
C TRP A 282 6.84 6.48 5.50
N VAL A 283 6.57 7.49 4.70
CA VAL A 283 5.21 7.98 4.45
C VAL A 283 4.78 7.75 3.00
N GLY A 284 5.74 7.69 2.07
CA GLY A 284 5.49 7.47 0.64
C GLY A 284 4.43 8.41 0.08
N THR A 285 3.54 7.85 -0.71
CA THR A 285 2.44 8.56 -1.36
C THR A 285 1.41 9.19 -0.41
N LEU A 286 1.38 8.83 0.88
CA LEU A 286 0.34 9.30 1.81
C LEU A 286 0.41 10.81 2.11
N ALA A 287 1.54 11.46 1.87
CA ALA A 287 1.66 12.91 2.04
C ALA A 287 0.80 13.71 1.06
N ARG A 288 0.58 13.20 -0.16
CA ARG A 288 -0.22 13.88 -1.20
C ARG A 288 -1.71 13.86 -0.91
N PRO A 289 -2.35 12.72 -0.59
CA PRO A 289 -3.75 12.69 -0.18
C PRO A 289 -4.05 13.65 0.98
N LEU A 290 -3.13 13.74 1.94
CA LEU A 290 -3.31 14.65 3.08
C LEU A 290 -3.29 16.12 2.64
N LYS A 291 -2.37 16.49 1.74
CA LYS A 291 -2.34 17.84 1.13
C LYS A 291 -3.61 18.10 0.30
N ALA A 292 -4.08 17.11 -0.47
CA ALA A 292 -5.30 17.20 -1.25
C ALA A 292 -6.52 17.43 -0.37
N LEU A 293 -6.65 16.69 0.73
CA LEU A 293 -7.73 16.82 1.70
C LEU A 293 -7.79 18.23 2.33
N VAL A 294 -6.64 18.82 2.66
CA VAL A 294 -6.56 20.18 3.19
C VAL A 294 -6.93 21.18 2.10
N LEU A 295 -6.34 21.06 0.92
CA LEU A 295 -6.53 22.02 -0.18
C LEU A 295 -7.98 21.99 -0.71
N SER A 296 -8.63 20.84 -0.77
CA SER A 296 -10.02 20.67 -1.24
C SER A 296 -11.05 21.53 -0.45
N ARG A 297 -10.71 21.92 0.80
CA ARG A 297 -11.58 22.81 1.60
C ARG A 297 -11.56 24.26 1.13
N PHE A 298 -10.58 24.66 0.32
CA PHE A 298 -10.35 26.06 -0.08
C PHE A 298 -10.49 26.28 -1.59
N VAL A 299 -10.85 25.24 -2.35
CA VAL A 299 -10.95 25.29 -3.82
C VAL A 299 -12.26 24.70 -4.29
N THR A 300 -12.68 25.06 -5.51
CA THR A 300 -13.88 24.53 -6.15
C THR A 300 -13.65 23.18 -6.86
N GLN A 301 -12.39 22.83 -7.11
CA GLN A 301 -12.00 21.57 -7.73
C GLN A 301 -12.04 20.44 -6.69
N ASP A 302 -12.42 19.25 -7.15
CA ASP A 302 -12.39 18.03 -6.34
C ASP A 302 -11.01 17.37 -6.46
N LEU A 303 -10.28 17.31 -5.36
CA LEU A 303 -8.92 16.79 -5.32
C LEU A 303 -8.91 15.54 -4.45
N GLY A 304 -8.78 14.37 -5.06
CA GLY A 304 -8.88 13.10 -4.34
C GLY A 304 -7.82 12.08 -4.74
N MET A 305 -7.68 11.07 -3.89
CA MET A 305 -6.98 9.83 -4.19
C MET A 305 -8.00 8.69 -4.25
N MET A 306 -7.83 7.79 -5.19
CA MET A 306 -8.67 6.60 -5.32
C MET A 306 -7.84 5.35 -5.02
N MET A 307 -8.45 4.41 -4.30
CA MET A 307 -7.96 3.04 -4.15
C MET A 307 -8.96 2.11 -4.82
N ALA A 308 -8.49 1.23 -5.68
CA ALA A 308 -9.34 0.30 -6.41
C ALA A 308 -9.94 -0.76 -5.46
N ASP A 309 -11.21 -1.05 -5.67
CA ASP A 309 -11.93 -2.16 -5.04
C ASP A 309 -12.26 -3.22 -6.09
N ILE A 310 -11.72 -4.41 -5.90
CA ILE A 310 -11.95 -5.53 -6.81
C ILE A 310 -13.31 -6.12 -6.52
N ASN A 311 -14.22 -5.99 -7.47
CA ASN A 311 -15.58 -6.48 -7.36
C ASN A 311 -16.06 -7.14 -8.67
N PRO A 312 -17.04 -8.05 -8.63
CA PRO A 312 -17.48 -8.81 -9.80
C PRO A 312 -18.18 -7.93 -10.84
N GLN A 313 -18.83 -6.85 -10.44
CA GLN A 313 -19.56 -5.95 -11.34
C GLN A 313 -18.57 -5.25 -12.29
N ASP A 314 -17.46 -4.76 -11.76
CA ASP A 314 -16.43 -4.08 -12.54
C ASP A 314 -15.64 -5.06 -13.41
N LEU A 315 -15.33 -6.26 -12.88
CA LEU A 315 -14.72 -7.32 -13.70
C LEU A 315 -15.60 -7.70 -14.88
N ASN A 316 -16.92 -7.82 -14.69
CA ASN A 316 -17.86 -8.11 -15.77
C ASN A 316 -17.98 -6.93 -16.76
N THR A 317 -18.01 -5.68 -16.28
CA THR A 317 -17.99 -4.49 -17.14
C THR A 317 -16.74 -4.48 -18.04
N LEU A 318 -15.58 -4.77 -17.46
CA LEU A 318 -14.32 -4.84 -18.21
C LEU A 318 -14.33 -6.02 -19.19
N ARG A 319 -14.84 -7.18 -18.78
CA ARG A 319 -15.04 -8.31 -19.69
C ARG A 319 -15.84 -7.91 -20.92
N ASP A 320 -16.96 -7.21 -20.74
CA ASP A 320 -17.85 -6.81 -21.84
C ASP A 320 -17.17 -5.76 -22.76
N LEU A 321 -16.40 -4.82 -22.18
CA LEU A 321 -15.61 -3.86 -22.96
C LEU A 321 -14.51 -4.55 -23.78
N MET A 322 -13.87 -5.58 -23.24
CA MET A 322 -12.86 -6.35 -23.95
C MET A 322 -13.47 -7.28 -25.00
N GLN A 323 -14.59 -7.91 -24.69
CA GLN A 323 -15.29 -8.79 -25.62
C GLN A 323 -15.81 -8.03 -26.83
N SER A 324 -16.23 -6.76 -26.63
CA SER A 324 -16.64 -5.86 -27.73
C SER A 324 -15.46 -5.19 -28.46
N GLY A 325 -14.21 -5.46 -28.06
CA GLY A 325 -13.01 -4.87 -28.67
C GLY A 325 -12.79 -3.37 -28.35
N LYS A 326 -13.58 -2.79 -27.44
CA LYS A 326 -13.42 -1.38 -27.02
C LYS A 326 -12.18 -1.18 -26.15
N VAL A 327 -11.76 -2.21 -25.42
CA VAL A 327 -10.57 -2.22 -24.59
C VAL A 327 -9.75 -3.46 -24.92
N THR A 328 -8.47 -3.28 -25.18
CA THR A 328 -7.51 -4.36 -25.44
C THR A 328 -6.32 -4.21 -24.50
N PRO A 329 -5.96 -5.25 -23.74
CA PRO A 329 -4.79 -5.23 -22.89
C PRO A 329 -3.50 -5.03 -23.69
N VAL A 330 -2.60 -4.17 -23.18
CA VAL A 330 -1.28 -3.94 -23.76
C VAL A 330 -0.24 -4.64 -22.87
N ILE A 331 0.41 -5.68 -23.41
CA ILE A 331 1.48 -6.40 -22.72
C ILE A 331 2.81 -5.88 -23.26
N ASP A 332 3.69 -5.46 -22.38
CA ASP A 332 5.06 -5.06 -22.72
C ASP A 332 6.00 -6.25 -22.81
N ARG A 333 6.01 -7.07 -21.75
CA ARG A 333 6.86 -8.25 -21.65
C ARG A 333 6.15 -9.39 -20.96
N THR A 334 6.48 -10.60 -21.38
CA THR A 334 6.11 -11.86 -20.72
C THR A 334 7.36 -12.54 -20.21
N TYR A 335 7.32 -12.99 -18.97
CA TYR A 335 8.36 -13.74 -18.30
C TYR A 335 7.86 -15.13 -17.94
N THR A 336 8.75 -16.11 -17.79
CA THR A 336 8.42 -17.42 -17.25
C THR A 336 8.25 -17.34 -15.73
N PHE A 337 7.63 -18.35 -15.14
CA PHE A 337 7.38 -18.40 -13.70
C PHE A 337 8.67 -18.25 -12.86
N ASN A 338 9.75 -18.90 -13.28
CA ASN A 338 11.05 -18.81 -12.60
C ASN A 338 11.70 -17.43 -12.72
N GLN A 339 11.31 -16.62 -13.71
CA GLN A 339 11.79 -15.26 -13.94
C GLN A 339 10.96 -14.18 -13.22
N THR A 340 10.12 -14.58 -12.27
CA THR A 340 9.32 -13.59 -11.47
C THR A 340 10.20 -12.50 -10.81
N PRO A 341 11.40 -12.82 -10.25
CA PRO A 341 12.27 -11.78 -9.71
C PRO A 341 12.72 -10.75 -10.76
N GLU A 342 13.04 -11.20 -11.98
CA GLU A 342 13.42 -10.34 -13.10
C GLU A 342 12.27 -9.47 -13.58
N ALA A 343 11.04 -10.02 -13.60
CA ALA A 343 9.84 -9.27 -13.95
C ALA A 343 9.57 -8.12 -12.97
N LEU A 344 9.79 -8.36 -11.66
CA LEU A 344 9.68 -7.33 -10.63
C LEU A 344 10.77 -6.26 -10.77
N ARG A 345 12.05 -6.64 -10.98
CA ARG A 345 13.13 -5.68 -11.23
C ARG A 345 12.84 -4.79 -12.45
N TYR A 346 12.36 -5.40 -13.53
CA TYR A 346 11.99 -4.63 -14.72
C TYR A 346 10.86 -3.64 -14.44
N LEU A 347 9.87 -4.01 -13.63
CA LEU A 347 8.80 -3.10 -13.25
C LEU A 347 9.31 -1.94 -12.37
N GLU A 348 10.26 -2.22 -11.45
CA GLU A 348 10.90 -1.22 -10.58
C GLU A 348 11.68 -0.15 -11.36
N GLU A 349 12.19 -0.48 -12.55
CA GLU A 349 12.84 0.51 -13.44
C GLU A 349 11.87 1.62 -13.90
N GLY A 350 10.55 1.41 -13.75
CA GLY A 350 9.51 2.41 -14.06
C GLY A 350 9.29 2.68 -15.55
N HIS A 351 9.79 1.82 -16.42
CA HIS A 351 9.77 2.02 -17.88
C HIS A 351 8.85 1.08 -18.65
N ALA A 352 8.04 0.29 -17.97
CA ALA A 352 7.11 -0.64 -18.60
C ALA A 352 6.07 0.09 -19.48
N ARG A 353 5.80 -0.50 -20.66
CA ARG A 353 4.88 0.02 -21.69
C ARG A 353 3.58 -0.78 -21.70
N GLY A 354 2.75 -0.61 -20.70
CA GLY A 354 1.60 -1.46 -20.42
C GLY A 354 1.88 -2.41 -19.27
N LYS A 355 1.47 -3.67 -19.40
CA LYS A 355 1.56 -4.66 -18.33
C LYS A 355 2.74 -5.62 -18.52
N VAL A 356 3.31 -6.06 -17.42
CA VAL A 356 4.30 -7.12 -17.33
C VAL A 356 3.61 -8.38 -16.84
N VAL A 357 3.78 -9.49 -17.54
CA VAL A 357 3.05 -10.72 -17.31
C VAL A 357 4.02 -11.89 -17.03
N ILE A 358 3.57 -12.80 -16.20
CA ILE A 358 4.24 -14.09 -15.90
C ILE A 358 3.37 -15.20 -16.47
N SER A 359 3.92 -15.98 -17.41
CA SER A 359 3.28 -17.17 -17.94
C SER A 359 3.66 -18.40 -17.11
N LEU A 360 2.63 -19.18 -16.72
CA LEU A 360 2.78 -20.43 -16.00
C LEU A 360 2.54 -21.66 -16.90
N GLU A 361 2.39 -21.48 -18.23
CA GLU A 361 2.09 -22.58 -19.14
C GLU A 361 3.27 -23.56 -19.32
N HIS A 362 4.48 -23.08 -19.12
CA HIS A 362 5.71 -23.87 -19.21
C HIS A 362 6.48 -23.80 -17.89
N ILE A 363 5.94 -24.44 -16.86
CA ILE A 363 6.73 -24.73 -15.67
C ILE A 363 7.58 -25.94 -16.07
N ASP A 364 8.84 -25.69 -16.49
CA ASP A 364 9.76 -26.76 -16.88
C ASP A 364 9.84 -27.82 -15.78
N GLU A 365 9.38 -29.01 -16.08
CA GLU A 365 9.52 -30.21 -15.23
C GLU A 365 11.00 -30.65 -15.09
N GLY A 366 11.94 -29.90 -15.67
CA GLY A 366 13.30 -30.35 -15.91
C GLY A 366 14.47 -29.48 -15.49
N ALA A 367 14.29 -28.41 -14.73
CA ALA A 367 15.42 -27.73 -14.10
C ALA A 367 15.65 -28.29 -12.69
N PRO A 368 16.78 -29.03 -12.43
CA PRO A 368 17.09 -29.40 -11.06
C PRO A 368 17.24 -28.12 -10.21
N ALA A 369 16.74 -28.17 -9.00
CA ALA A 369 16.95 -27.16 -7.96
C ALA A 369 18.46 -27.08 -7.61
N SER A 370 19.28 -26.60 -8.53
CA SER A 370 20.71 -26.45 -8.40
C SER A 370 21.17 -25.10 -8.95
N ALA A 371 20.83 -24.08 -8.23
CA ALA A 371 21.77 -23.03 -7.92
C ALA A 371 21.40 -22.57 -6.51
N SER A 372 21.89 -23.29 -5.53
CA SER A 372 22.22 -22.69 -4.26
C SER A 372 23.19 -21.56 -4.58
N LEU A 373 22.66 -20.38 -4.89
CA LEU A 373 23.39 -19.15 -4.71
C LEU A 373 23.77 -19.19 -3.24
N THR A 374 25.03 -19.57 -2.99
CA THR A 374 25.65 -19.47 -1.69
C THR A 374 25.29 -18.08 -1.17
N ALA A 375 24.37 -18.05 -0.22
CA ALA A 375 24.02 -16.85 0.50
C ALA A 375 25.33 -16.35 1.11
N GLY A 376 25.86 -15.27 0.52
CA GLY A 376 26.79 -14.43 1.27
C GLY A 376 26.08 -14.09 2.59
N PRO A 377 26.79 -13.97 3.71
CA PRO A 377 26.16 -13.80 5.00
C PRO A 377 25.22 -12.60 4.92
N ALA A 378 23.92 -12.87 4.87
CA ALA A 378 22.88 -11.86 4.97
C ALA A 378 23.20 -11.04 6.19
N SER A 379 23.35 -9.72 6.04
CA SER A 379 23.66 -8.83 7.14
C SER A 379 22.48 -8.81 8.12
N THR A 380 22.35 -9.86 8.90
CA THR A 380 21.43 -10.00 10.03
C THR A 380 21.60 -8.84 11.02
N THR A 381 22.75 -8.18 10.99
CA THR A 381 23.04 -7.02 11.81
C THR A 381 22.17 -5.79 11.50
N LYS A 382 21.82 -5.54 10.22
CA LYS A 382 21.01 -4.36 9.88
C LYS A 382 19.53 -4.51 10.26
N SER A 383 18.94 -5.68 10.05
CA SER A 383 17.52 -5.91 10.42
C SER A 383 17.31 -5.96 11.94
N THR A 384 18.26 -6.55 12.67
CA THR A 384 18.22 -6.59 14.12
C THR A 384 18.41 -5.20 14.72
N LEU A 385 19.33 -4.40 14.16
CA LEU A 385 19.56 -3.02 14.60
C LEU A 385 18.31 -2.15 14.34
N VAL A 386 17.66 -2.30 13.20
CA VAL A 386 16.39 -1.59 12.88
C VAL A 386 15.28 -2.00 13.85
N ALA A 387 15.13 -3.29 14.17
CA ALA A 387 14.15 -3.78 15.14
C ALA A 387 14.41 -3.24 16.55
N PHE A 388 15.67 -3.27 17.02
CA PHE A 388 16.05 -2.69 18.32
C PHE A 388 15.85 -1.17 18.34
N THR A 389 16.15 -0.48 17.25
CA THR A 389 15.90 0.96 17.11
C THR A 389 14.41 1.28 17.17
N PHE A 390 13.54 0.50 16.48
CA PHE A 390 12.09 0.67 16.56
C PHE A 390 11.54 0.42 17.97
N ILE A 391 11.96 -0.65 18.63
CA ILE A 391 11.56 -0.94 20.01
C ILE A 391 12.05 0.16 20.96
N ALA A 392 13.28 0.63 20.81
CA ALA A 392 13.82 1.74 21.58
C ALA A 392 13.07 3.05 21.34
N ILE A 393 12.65 3.31 20.08
CA ILE A 393 11.81 4.47 19.72
C ILE A 393 10.42 4.34 20.35
N ILE A 394 9.75 3.19 20.25
CA ILE A 394 8.42 2.97 20.87
C ILE A 394 8.51 3.11 22.38
N ILE A 395 9.51 2.51 23.03
CA ILE A 395 9.74 2.64 24.48
C ILE A 395 10.06 4.09 24.83
N GLY A 396 10.96 4.74 24.08
CA GLY A 396 11.35 6.13 24.29
C GLY A 396 10.18 7.10 24.11
N VAL A 397 9.37 6.90 23.07
CA VAL A 397 8.22 7.76 22.76
C VAL A 397 7.03 7.51 23.71
N SER A 398 6.83 6.30 24.18
CA SER A 398 5.68 5.95 25.03
C SER A 398 6.00 6.04 26.51
N ILE A 399 7.09 5.44 26.95
CA ILE A 399 7.42 5.31 28.38
C ILE A 399 8.28 6.49 28.88
N GLY A 400 9.24 6.94 28.08
CA GLY A 400 10.13 8.04 28.45
C GLY A 400 9.39 9.32 28.82
N PRO A 401 8.44 9.83 28.01
CA PRO A 401 7.68 11.02 28.32
C PRO A 401 6.81 10.88 29.58
N ILE A 402 6.23 9.70 29.81
CA ILE A 402 5.45 9.43 31.01
C ILE A 402 6.37 9.50 32.25
N ALA A 403 7.50 8.81 32.22
CA ALA A 403 8.49 8.83 33.30
C ALA A 403 9.00 10.26 33.56
N MET A 404 9.33 10.99 32.49
CA MET A 404 9.78 12.39 32.59
C MET A 404 8.68 13.30 33.18
N ALA A 405 7.43 13.15 32.74
CA ALA A 405 6.30 13.90 33.26
C ALA A 405 6.10 13.62 34.76
N PHE A 406 6.26 12.36 35.21
CA PHE A 406 6.23 12.03 36.65
C PHE A 406 7.35 12.69 37.42
N VAL A 407 8.61 12.66 36.91
CA VAL A 407 9.74 13.32 37.55
C VAL A 407 9.53 14.82 37.66
N LEU A 408 9.11 15.48 36.57
CA LEU A 408 8.84 16.93 36.55
C LEU A 408 7.67 17.28 37.48
N ASN A 409 6.62 16.47 37.51
CA ASN A 409 5.49 16.69 38.41
C ASN A 409 5.89 16.49 39.88
N ARG A 410 6.76 15.50 40.18
CA ARG A 410 7.30 15.30 41.54
C ARG A 410 8.16 16.47 42.00
N ARG A 411 9.02 17.04 41.11
CA ARG A 411 9.81 18.25 41.39
C ARG A 411 8.91 19.45 41.62
N PHE A 412 7.85 19.61 40.82
CA PHE A 412 6.89 20.68 40.96
C PHE A 412 6.12 20.60 42.28
N ARG A 413 5.61 19.42 42.67
CA ARG A 413 4.90 19.20 43.94
C ARG A 413 5.77 19.50 45.17
N ARG A 414 7.10 19.25 45.09
CA ARG A 414 8.02 19.63 46.18
C ARG A 414 8.12 21.13 46.37
N ARG A 415 7.90 21.92 45.30
CA ARG A 415 7.95 23.39 45.36
C ARG A 415 6.56 24.05 45.65
N HIS A 416 5.51 23.27 45.34
CA HIS A 416 4.11 23.70 45.46
C HIS A 416 3.27 22.61 46.12
N PRO A 417 3.41 22.43 47.45
CA PRO A 417 2.75 21.34 48.19
C PRO A 417 1.22 21.40 48.12
N GLU A 418 0.64 22.59 47.92
CA GLU A 418 -0.81 22.86 47.77
C GLU A 418 -1.38 22.25 46.47
N SER A 419 -0.58 21.93 45.48
CA SER A 419 -1.04 21.40 44.19
C SER A 419 -1.34 19.92 44.26
N ARG A 420 -2.63 19.52 44.23
CA ARG A 420 -3.07 18.11 44.29
C ARG A 420 -3.16 17.43 42.93
N SER A 421 -3.18 18.17 41.82
CA SER A 421 -3.38 17.61 40.49
C SER A 421 -2.08 17.24 39.77
N PHE A 422 -2.11 16.18 38.98
CA PHE A 422 -1.01 15.84 38.05
C PHE A 422 -1.02 16.85 36.90
N ARG A 423 0.14 17.42 36.58
CA ARG A 423 0.28 18.38 35.48
C ARG A 423 0.52 17.71 34.16
N TRP A 424 -0.52 17.37 33.47
CA TRP A 424 -0.48 16.80 32.14
C TRP A 424 0.28 17.64 31.10
N GLY A 425 0.40 18.96 31.33
CA GLY A 425 1.20 19.84 30.48
C GLY A 425 2.66 19.40 30.34
N TYR A 426 3.27 18.84 31.37
CA TYR A 426 4.65 18.32 31.26
C TYR A 426 4.74 17.11 30.33
N TYR A 427 3.78 16.20 30.41
CA TYR A 427 3.72 15.05 29.53
C TYR A 427 3.58 15.47 28.06
N PHE A 428 2.61 16.36 27.77
CA PHE A 428 2.38 16.85 26.41
C PHE A 428 3.56 17.67 25.88
N SER A 429 4.23 18.48 26.71
CA SER A 429 5.42 19.22 26.30
C SER A 429 6.54 18.29 25.85
N VAL A 430 6.81 17.22 26.62
CA VAL A 430 7.86 16.25 26.28
C VAL A 430 7.48 15.46 25.03
N MET A 431 6.22 15.03 24.91
CA MET A 431 5.72 14.34 23.70
C MET A 431 5.83 15.20 22.45
N THR A 432 5.62 16.52 22.58
CA THR A 432 5.70 17.43 21.46
C THR A 432 7.13 17.62 20.96
N VAL A 433 8.11 17.72 21.87
CA VAL A 433 9.53 17.78 21.49
C VAL A 433 9.96 16.51 20.76
N ILE A 434 9.58 15.35 21.29
CA ILE A 434 9.88 14.05 20.65
C ILE A 434 9.22 13.96 19.29
N GLY A 435 7.94 14.35 19.18
CA GLY A 435 7.20 14.38 17.90
C GLY A 435 7.86 15.28 16.86
N GLY A 436 8.35 16.45 17.27
CA GLY A 436 9.08 17.38 16.38
C GLY A 436 10.42 16.82 15.89
N LEU A 437 11.17 16.14 16.76
CA LEU A 437 12.40 15.47 16.37
C LEU A 437 12.15 14.33 15.38
N LEU A 438 11.13 13.51 15.65
CA LEU A 438 10.74 12.43 14.75
C LEU A 438 10.25 12.96 13.39
N LEU A 439 9.48 14.05 13.39
CA LEU A 439 9.03 14.70 12.15
C LEU A 439 10.22 15.21 11.34
N GLY A 440 11.23 15.82 11.98
CA GLY A 440 12.46 16.25 11.34
C GLY A 440 13.22 15.09 10.69
N ILE A 441 13.33 13.96 11.37
CA ILE A 441 13.95 12.74 10.84
C ILE A 441 13.12 12.17 9.67
N MET A 442 11.79 12.14 9.79
CA MET A 442 10.90 11.60 8.74
C MET A 442 10.90 12.43 7.45
N LEU A 443 11.20 13.73 7.54
CA LEU A 443 11.25 14.61 6.37
C LEU A 443 12.54 14.48 5.56
N GLU A 444 13.46 13.59 5.96
CA GLU A 444 14.80 13.41 5.34
C GLU A 444 15.54 14.74 5.12
N SER A 445 15.13 15.76 5.86
CA SER A 445 15.76 17.06 5.82
C SER A 445 17.12 16.92 6.51
N GLY A 446 18.18 17.37 5.89
CA GLY A 446 19.54 17.26 6.43
C GLY A 446 19.63 17.67 7.92
N THR A 447 20.70 17.30 8.60
CA THR A 447 20.90 17.51 10.05
C THR A 447 20.46 18.89 10.55
N THR A 448 20.65 19.93 9.74
CA THR A 448 20.25 21.32 10.06
C THR A 448 18.74 21.47 10.24
N ALA A 449 17.93 20.85 9.39
CA ALA A 449 16.46 20.95 9.48
C ALA A 449 15.93 20.18 10.71
N VAL A 450 16.54 19.04 11.06
CA VAL A 450 16.21 18.30 12.29
C VAL A 450 16.48 19.16 13.53
N ILE A 451 17.62 19.86 13.56
CA ILE A 451 17.98 20.75 14.67
C ILE A 451 16.99 21.93 14.76
N ILE A 452 16.70 22.57 13.62
CA ILE A 452 15.73 23.70 13.59
C ILE A 452 14.35 23.25 14.06
N CYS A 453 13.82 22.13 13.57
CA CYS A 453 12.55 21.58 14.04
C CYS A 453 12.61 21.28 15.53
N GLY A 454 13.66 20.62 16.01
CA GLY A 454 13.85 20.32 17.44
C GLY A 454 13.83 21.57 18.31
N VAL A 455 14.52 22.63 17.90
CA VAL A 455 14.56 23.92 18.62
C VAL A 455 13.17 24.59 18.64
N ILE A 456 12.48 24.64 17.50
CA ILE A 456 11.13 25.24 17.42
C ILE A 456 10.17 24.49 18.36
N TYR A 457 10.15 23.17 18.32
CA TYR A 457 9.29 22.38 19.20
C TYR A 457 9.69 22.48 20.67
N ALA A 458 10.98 22.58 20.99
CA ALA A 458 11.45 22.80 22.35
C ALA A 458 10.98 24.15 22.91
N VAL A 459 11.06 25.22 22.10
CA VAL A 459 10.58 26.57 22.48
C VAL A 459 9.07 26.54 22.70
N LEU A 460 8.29 25.95 21.78
CA LEU A 460 6.85 25.83 21.93
C LEU A 460 6.47 25.00 23.16
N ALA A 461 7.18 23.91 23.42
CA ALA A 461 6.97 23.08 24.60
C ALA A 461 7.25 23.83 25.92
N TRP A 462 8.28 24.69 25.92
CA TRP A 462 8.59 25.52 27.07
C TRP A 462 7.50 26.52 27.39
N PHE A 463 6.97 27.24 26.37
CA PHE A 463 5.81 28.12 26.55
C PHE A 463 4.53 27.34 26.92
N PHE A 464 4.33 26.17 26.37
CA PHE A 464 3.23 25.30 26.75
C PHE A 464 3.30 24.87 28.22
N ALA A 465 4.51 24.48 28.69
CA ALA A 465 4.73 24.12 30.09
C ALA A 465 4.42 25.32 31.05
N ARG A 466 4.59 26.53 30.56
CA ARG A 466 4.22 27.78 31.27
C ARG A 466 2.77 28.19 31.09
N ARG A 467 1.94 27.35 30.44
CA ARG A 467 0.51 27.54 30.25
C ARG A 467 0.13 28.75 29.38
N HIS A 468 0.96 29.14 28.42
CA HIS A 468 0.58 30.12 27.43
C HIS A 468 -0.41 29.51 26.42
N HIS A 469 -1.62 30.07 26.37
CA HIS A 469 -2.70 29.57 25.53
C HIS A 469 -2.33 29.49 24.03
N TRP A 470 -1.62 30.49 23.53
CA TRP A 470 -1.19 30.51 22.12
C TRP A 470 -0.26 29.32 21.77
N ALA A 471 0.68 28.99 22.68
CA ALA A 471 1.59 27.87 22.46
C ALA A 471 0.83 26.54 22.42
N TRP A 472 -0.21 26.41 23.22
CA TRP A 472 -1.08 25.27 23.24
C TRP A 472 -1.84 25.11 21.91
N ILE A 473 -2.45 26.18 21.40
CA ILE A 473 -3.18 26.19 20.13
C ILE A 473 -2.24 25.79 18.99
N VAL A 474 -1.05 26.40 18.92
CA VAL A 474 -0.05 26.09 17.89
C VAL A 474 0.38 24.62 17.96
N LEU A 475 0.69 24.09 19.15
CA LEU A 475 1.09 22.68 19.32
C LEU A 475 -0.04 21.72 18.98
N THR A 476 -1.28 22.05 19.31
CA THR A 476 -2.44 21.24 18.96
C THR A 476 -2.59 21.16 17.44
N ILE A 477 -2.47 22.27 16.73
CA ILE A 477 -2.50 22.30 15.27
C ILE A 477 -1.35 21.49 14.67
N LEU A 478 -0.12 21.66 15.19
CA LEU A 478 1.07 20.98 14.71
C LEU A 478 1.13 19.49 15.05
N SER A 479 0.30 19.01 15.99
CA SER A 479 0.30 17.59 16.39
C SER A 479 -0.25 16.67 15.29
N PHE A 480 -1.04 17.18 14.34
CA PHE A 480 -1.72 16.43 13.27
C PHE A 480 -2.45 15.16 13.74
N ASN A 481 -2.82 15.11 15.03
CA ASN A 481 -3.47 13.95 15.63
C ASN A 481 -4.89 14.29 16.09
N PRO A 482 -5.94 13.76 15.43
CA PRO A 482 -7.33 14.05 15.78
C PRO A 482 -7.71 13.69 17.22
N VAL A 483 -7.13 12.62 17.77
CA VAL A 483 -7.34 12.24 19.17
C VAL A 483 -6.72 13.25 20.12
N ALA A 484 -5.50 13.72 19.81
CA ALA A 484 -4.84 14.78 20.56
C ALA A 484 -5.63 16.10 20.47
N TRP A 485 -6.26 16.39 19.32
CA TRP A 485 -7.13 17.58 19.17
C TRP A 485 -8.35 17.51 20.09
N ILE A 486 -9.03 16.36 20.14
CA ILE A 486 -10.20 16.16 21.02
C ILE A 486 -9.79 16.28 22.49
N ILE A 487 -8.72 15.58 22.90
CA ILE A 487 -8.22 15.64 24.27
C ILE A 487 -7.80 17.07 24.64
N ASN A 488 -7.08 17.76 23.75
CA ASN A 488 -6.64 19.12 23.97
C ASN A 488 -7.81 20.11 24.02
N ALA A 489 -8.84 19.94 23.19
CA ALA A 489 -10.04 20.78 23.23
C ALA A 489 -10.81 20.63 24.57
N ILE A 490 -10.95 19.38 25.05
CA ILE A 490 -11.58 19.10 26.35
C ILE A 490 -10.76 19.69 27.49
N TYR A 491 -9.45 19.54 27.44
CA TYR A 491 -8.54 20.06 28.44
C TYR A 491 -8.51 21.57 28.43
N LEU A 492 -8.45 22.23 27.26
CA LEU A 492 -8.50 23.66 27.08
C LEU A 492 -9.80 24.24 27.66
N ARG A 493 -10.96 23.65 27.35
CA ARG A 493 -12.27 24.07 27.86
C ARG A 493 -12.35 24.01 29.40
N LYS A 494 -11.72 23.00 30.00
CA LYS A 494 -11.71 22.83 31.47
C LYS A 494 -10.71 23.74 32.19
N ARG A 495 -9.65 24.19 31.51
CA ARG A 495 -8.51 24.87 32.13
C ARG A 495 -8.24 26.27 31.56
N TRP A 496 -9.14 26.79 30.70
CA TRP A 496 -8.98 28.11 30.07
C TRP A 496 -8.85 29.23 31.06
N ALA A 497 -9.52 29.12 32.20
CA ALA A 497 -9.52 30.14 33.27
C ALA A 497 -8.28 30.10 34.20
N GLU A 498 -7.40 29.07 34.06
CA GLU A 498 -6.18 29.04 34.85
C GLU A 498 -5.18 30.07 34.31
N THR A 499 -4.90 31.10 35.08
CA THR A 499 -3.96 32.18 34.75
C THR A 499 -2.54 31.65 34.56
N VAL A 500 -1.84 32.25 33.61
CA VAL A 500 -0.40 32.10 33.40
C VAL A 500 0.33 32.64 34.62
N VAL A 501 1.11 31.80 35.30
CA VAL A 501 2.02 32.22 36.35
C VAL A 501 3.42 32.33 35.80
#